data_39cfa7d812b91dfd29daccaa8f4494c8
#
_entry.id   39cfa7d812b91dfd29daccaa8f4494c8
#
_cell.length_a   1.000
_cell.length_b   1.000
_cell.length_c   1.000
_cell.angle_alpha   90.00
_cell.angle_beta   90.00
_cell.angle_gamma   90.00
#
_symmetry.space_group_name_H-M   'P 1'
#
loop_
_entity.id
_entity.type
_entity.pdbx_description
1 polymer ?
#
loop_
_entity_poly.entity_id
_entity_poly.type
_entity_poly.pdbx_seq_one_letter_code
_entity_poly.pdbx_strand_id
1 'polypeptide(L)'
;MKMLMLIYSGLDPDRISALLDAHPDAGYTEFRNAHGVGGSGRRDGSRAWPGASTLFVSVVPDALSNELAGELREETTRLPPGERLHVAVLPAESFF
;
A
#
# COMPACT_ATOMS: atom_id res chain seq x y z
N MET A 1 -5.83 -17.83 -2.00
CA MET A 1 -6.04 -16.40 -1.80
C MET A 1 -4.88 -15.79 -1.04
N LYS A 2 -4.61 -14.54 -1.31
CA LYS A 2 -3.55 -13.79 -0.64
C LYS A 2 -4.10 -12.49 -0.10
N MET A 3 -3.55 -12.05 1.03
CA MET A 3 -3.79 -10.72 1.55
C MET A 3 -2.58 -9.86 1.23
N LEU A 4 -2.82 -8.73 0.58
CA LEU A 4 -1.80 -7.72 0.36
C LEU A 4 -1.99 -6.62 1.40
N MET A 5 -0.90 -6.26 2.06
CA MET A 5 -0.87 -5.14 2.97
C MET A 5 0.12 -4.13 2.41
N LEU A 6 -0.38 -2.96 2.05
CA LEU A 6 0.40 -1.90 1.44
C LEU A 6 0.55 -0.76 2.43
N ILE A 7 1.77 -0.33 2.66
CA ILE A 7 2.06 0.81 3.53
C ILE A 7 2.73 1.88 2.68
N TYR A 8 1.99 2.94 2.41
CA TYR A 8 2.47 4.05 1.61
C TYR A 8 2.74 5.26 2.50
N SER A 9 3.91 5.84 2.34
CA SER A 9 4.30 7.06 3.03
C SER A 9 4.67 8.11 1.99
N GLY A 10 3.78 9.06 1.81
CA GLY A 10 3.95 10.11 0.81
C GLY A 10 2.74 11.04 0.78
N LEU A 11 2.73 11.94 -0.21
CA LEU A 11 1.74 13.00 -0.28
C LEU A 11 0.53 12.65 -1.14
N ASP A 12 0.60 11.58 -1.93
CA ASP A 12 -0.46 11.25 -2.89
C ASP A 12 -0.87 9.78 -2.76
N PRO A 13 -1.66 9.43 -1.74
CA PRO A 13 -2.16 8.05 -1.62
C PRO A 13 -3.12 7.66 -2.74
N ASP A 14 -3.73 8.63 -3.44
CA ASP A 14 -4.61 8.34 -4.56
C ASP A 14 -3.88 7.65 -5.71
N ARG A 15 -2.58 7.83 -5.79
CA ARG A 15 -1.72 7.13 -6.74
C ARG A 15 -1.81 5.61 -6.55
N ILE A 16 -1.85 5.17 -5.31
CA ILE A 16 -1.94 3.73 -4.99
C ILE A 16 -3.36 3.23 -5.19
N SER A 17 -4.36 3.98 -4.72
CA SER A 17 -5.75 3.57 -4.92
C SER A 17 -6.11 3.50 -6.41
N ALA A 18 -5.59 4.40 -7.24
CA ALA A 18 -5.81 4.37 -8.68
C ALA A 18 -5.27 3.08 -9.31
N LEU A 19 -4.12 2.61 -8.85
CA LEU A 19 -3.55 1.35 -9.33
C LEU A 19 -4.46 0.18 -8.96
N LEU A 20 -4.96 0.15 -7.72
CA LEU A 20 -5.88 -0.90 -7.27
C LEU A 20 -7.22 -0.82 -8.01
N ASP A 21 -7.73 0.39 -8.23
CA ASP A 21 -9.00 0.61 -8.93
C ASP A 21 -8.98 0.16 -10.39
N ALA A 22 -7.79 0.04 -10.99
CA ALA A 22 -7.65 -0.48 -12.34
C ALA A 22 -7.98 -1.98 -12.42
N HIS A 23 -8.08 -2.66 -11.29
CA HIS A 23 -8.42 -4.08 -11.21
C HIS A 23 -9.77 -4.24 -10.52
N PRO A 24 -10.86 -4.50 -11.28
CA PRO A 24 -12.20 -4.58 -10.69
C PRO A 24 -12.36 -5.62 -9.59
N ASP A 25 -11.56 -6.68 -9.64
CA ASP A 25 -11.63 -7.77 -8.66
C ASP A 25 -10.74 -7.52 -7.43
N ALA A 26 -10.04 -6.42 -7.38
CA ALA A 26 -9.19 -6.05 -6.24
C ALA A 26 -9.92 -5.06 -5.33
N GLY A 27 -10.89 -5.56 -4.56
CA GLY A 27 -11.48 -4.75 -3.50
C GLY A 27 -10.43 -4.46 -2.42
N TYR A 28 -10.52 -3.28 -1.81
CA TYR A 28 -9.54 -2.89 -0.78
C TYR A 28 -10.19 -2.00 0.26
N THR A 29 -9.55 -1.93 1.42
CA THR A 29 -9.88 -0.98 2.47
C THR A 29 -8.69 -0.08 2.69
N GLU A 30 -8.93 1.22 2.77
CA GLU A 30 -7.89 2.23 2.94
C GLU A 30 -8.01 2.87 4.31
N PHE A 31 -6.89 2.91 5.05
CA PHE A 31 -6.77 3.59 6.33
C PHE A 31 -5.80 4.74 6.17
N ARG A 32 -6.32 5.98 6.23
CA ARG A 32 -5.49 7.18 6.12
C ARG A 32 -5.00 7.65 7.47
N ASN A 33 -3.94 8.45 7.47
CA ASN A 33 -3.34 9.03 8.68
C ASN A 33 -2.86 7.99 9.67
N ALA A 34 -2.32 6.88 9.18
CA ALA A 34 -1.69 5.88 10.01
C ALA A 34 -0.33 6.40 10.48
N HIS A 35 -0.03 6.17 11.75
CA HIS A 35 1.23 6.59 12.35
C HIS A 35 2.19 5.40 12.41
N GLY A 36 3.45 5.64 12.09
CA GLY A 36 4.43 4.58 12.09
C GLY A 36 5.83 5.09 12.42
N VAL A 37 6.70 4.14 12.74
CA VAL A 37 8.12 4.39 12.94
C VAL A 37 8.89 3.35 12.15
N GLY A 38 9.82 3.80 11.34
CA GLY A 38 10.63 2.92 10.51
C GLY A 38 12.05 3.42 10.39
N GLY A 39 12.80 2.84 9.47
CA GLY A 39 14.20 3.22 9.24
C GLY A 39 14.39 4.69 8.86
N SER A 40 13.37 5.32 8.27
CA SER A 40 13.40 6.74 7.89
C SER A 40 12.78 7.66 8.94
N GLY A 41 12.40 7.14 10.12
CA GLY A 41 11.84 7.92 11.22
C GLY A 41 10.35 7.75 11.38
N ARG A 42 9.77 8.64 12.18
CA ARG A 42 8.35 8.60 12.54
C ARG A 42 7.49 9.28 11.48
N ARG A 43 6.36 8.67 11.15
CA ARG A 43 5.38 9.21 10.21
C ARG A 43 4.06 9.42 10.96
N ASP A 44 3.83 10.62 11.47
CA ASP A 44 2.66 10.94 12.28
C ASP A 44 1.83 12.12 11.75
N GLY A 45 2.19 12.65 10.57
CA GLY A 45 1.48 13.77 9.97
C GLY A 45 1.75 15.10 10.65
N SER A 46 2.69 15.15 11.58
CA SER A 46 3.07 16.38 12.25
C SER A 46 3.88 17.30 11.31
N ARG A 47 4.17 18.50 11.79
CA ARG A 47 4.96 19.47 11.03
C ARG A 47 6.36 18.93 10.72
N ALA A 48 6.95 18.17 11.65
CA ALA A 48 8.25 17.54 11.47
C ALA A 48 8.19 16.32 10.54
N TRP A 49 7.04 15.67 10.49
CA TRP A 49 6.82 14.45 9.70
C TRP A 49 5.55 14.61 8.87
N PRO A 50 5.57 15.49 7.86
CA PRO A 50 4.39 15.70 7.02
C PRO A 50 4.09 14.43 6.20
N GLY A 51 2.81 14.16 6.01
CA GLY A 51 2.40 13.00 5.25
C GLY A 51 2.44 11.73 6.09
N ALA A 52 1.42 11.53 6.94
CA ALA A 52 1.21 10.27 7.64
C ALA A 52 1.09 9.14 6.62
N SER A 53 1.34 7.91 7.06
CA SER A 53 1.24 6.74 6.21
C SER A 53 -0.22 6.41 5.89
N THR A 54 -0.44 5.79 4.74
CA THR A 54 -1.73 5.22 4.35
C THR A 54 -1.56 3.72 4.21
N LEU A 55 -2.47 2.99 4.84
CA LEU A 55 -2.48 1.53 4.81
C LEU A 55 -3.61 1.06 3.90
N PHE A 56 -3.30 0.15 2.98
CA PHE A 56 -4.30 -0.51 2.14
C PHE A 56 -4.27 -2.00 2.44
N VAL A 57 -5.44 -2.59 2.56
CA VAL A 57 -5.58 -4.04 2.74
C VAL A 57 -6.48 -4.58 1.65
N SER A 58 -6.03 -5.61 0.95
CA SER A 58 -6.77 -6.23 -0.14
C SER A 58 -6.58 -7.74 -0.10
N VAL A 59 -7.67 -8.49 -0.19
CA VAL A 59 -7.61 -9.96 -0.29
C VAL A 59 -8.05 -10.35 -1.69
N VAL A 60 -7.19 -11.07 -2.40
CA VAL A 60 -7.38 -11.37 -3.82
C VAL A 60 -6.98 -12.81 -4.14
N PRO A 61 -7.46 -13.36 -5.27
CA PRO A 61 -6.96 -14.64 -5.77
C PRO A 61 -5.46 -14.61 -6.04
N ASP A 62 -4.82 -15.77 -5.97
CA ASP A 62 -3.36 -15.89 -6.13
C ASP A 62 -2.86 -15.28 -7.45
N ALA A 63 -3.55 -15.52 -8.56
CA ALA A 63 -3.15 -14.98 -9.85
C ALA A 63 -3.15 -13.45 -9.86
N LEU A 64 -4.17 -12.84 -9.30
CA LEU A 64 -4.25 -11.38 -9.21
C LEU A 64 -3.22 -10.83 -8.24
N SER A 65 -2.92 -11.55 -7.16
CA SER A 65 -1.87 -11.16 -6.22
C SER A 65 -0.52 -11.05 -6.93
N ASN A 66 -0.19 -12.02 -7.77
CA ASN A 66 1.08 -11.99 -8.53
C ASN A 66 1.14 -10.80 -9.48
N GLU A 67 0.04 -10.52 -10.17
CA GLU A 67 -0.05 -9.39 -11.09
C GLU A 67 0.10 -8.06 -10.35
N LEU A 68 -0.65 -7.88 -9.26
CA LEU A 68 -0.58 -6.67 -8.45
C LEU A 68 0.81 -6.49 -7.84
N ALA A 69 1.43 -7.56 -7.35
CA ALA A 69 2.78 -7.47 -6.79
C ALA A 69 3.78 -6.95 -7.80
N GLY A 70 3.67 -7.40 -9.06
CA GLY A 70 4.53 -6.90 -10.14
C GLY A 70 4.33 -5.42 -10.40
N GLU A 71 3.07 -4.98 -10.51
CA GLU A 71 2.75 -3.57 -10.74
C GLU A 71 3.19 -2.68 -9.57
N LEU A 72 3.00 -3.15 -8.34
CA LEU A 72 3.41 -2.41 -7.16
C LEU A 72 4.93 -2.29 -7.06
N ARG A 73 5.67 -3.32 -7.44
CA ARG A 73 7.14 -3.24 -7.49
C ARG A 73 7.60 -2.18 -8.49
N GLU A 74 6.97 -2.10 -9.66
CA GLU A 74 7.27 -1.05 -10.62
C GLU A 74 6.94 0.33 -10.05
N GLU A 75 5.83 0.45 -9.35
CA GLU A 75 5.43 1.71 -8.74
C GLU A 75 6.45 2.21 -7.73
N THR A 76 7.09 1.32 -6.97
CA THR A 76 8.13 1.72 -6.01
C THR A 76 9.29 2.43 -6.68
N THR A 77 9.57 2.12 -7.95
CA THR A 77 10.66 2.76 -8.69
C THR A 77 10.29 4.13 -9.23
N ARG A 78 9.01 4.48 -9.22
CA ARG A 78 8.49 5.75 -9.78
C ARG A 78 8.12 6.77 -8.71
N LEU A 79 8.25 6.40 -7.43
CA LEU A 79 7.89 7.31 -6.35
C LEU A 79 8.86 8.48 -6.27
N PRO A 80 8.37 9.69 -5.94
CA PRO A 80 9.25 10.83 -5.69
C PRO A 80 10.24 10.55 -4.56
N PRO A 81 11.37 11.26 -4.52
CA PRO A 81 12.32 11.12 -3.43
C PRO A 81 11.67 11.31 -2.05
N GLY A 82 12.01 10.44 -1.12
CA GLY A 82 11.47 10.48 0.24
C GLY A 82 10.15 9.76 0.43
N GLU A 83 9.46 9.40 -0.65
CA GLU A 83 8.26 8.58 -0.56
C GLU A 83 8.61 7.10 -0.55
N ARG A 84 7.77 6.31 0.11
CA ARG A 84 7.99 4.87 0.26
C ARG A 84 6.70 4.09 0.11
N LEU A 85 6.83 2.92 -0.47
CA LEU A 85 5.76 1.93 -0.55
C LEU A 85 6.33 0.58 -0.15
N HIS A 86 5.76 -0.01 0.89
CA HIS A 86 6.07 -1.37 1.31
C HIS A 86 4.85 -2.25 1.07
N VAL A 87 5.09 -3.45 0.58
CA VAL A 87 4.03 -4.42 0.31
C VAL A 87 4.40 -5.74 0.96
N ALA A 88 3.50 -6.23 1.81
CA ALA A 88 3.59 -7.58 2.34
C ALA A 88 2.51 -8.44 1.69
N VAL A 89 2.87 -9.63 1.28
CA VAL A 89 1.94 -10.60 0.70
C VAL A 89 1.87 -11.79 1.65
N LEU A 90 0.67 -12.08 2.14
CA LEU A 90 0.45 -13.14 3.13
C LEU A 90 -0.59 -14.13 2.59
N PRO A 91 -0.48 -15.42 2.96
CA PRO A 91 -1.53 -16.37 2.64
C PRO A 91 -2.78 -16.05 3.45
N ALA A 92 -3.96 -16.18 2.83
CA ALA A 92 -5.23 -16.07 3.50
C ALA A 92 -5.91 -17.46 3.44
N GLU A 93 -6.08 -18.09 4.58
CA GLU A 93 -6.68 -19.42 4.63
C GLU A 93 -8.16 -19.39 4.28
N SER A 94 -8.85 -18.34 4.70
CA SER A 94 -10.26 -18.13 4.37
C SER A 94 -10.55 -16.64 4.34
N PHE A 95 -11.53 -16.29 3.54
CA PHE A 95 -11.99 -14.91 3.44
C PHE A 95 -13.47 -14.93 3.03
N PHE A 96 -14.32 -14.50 3.92
CA PHE A 96 -15.78 -14.55 3.69
C PHE A 96 -16.52 -13.44 4.43
#